data_20bb63e4171b7182f0e51b1ea3c65591
#
_entry.id   20bb63e4171b7182f0e51b1ea3c65591
#
_cell.length_a   1.000
_cell.length_b   1.000
_cell.length_c   1.000
_cell.angle_alpha   90.00
_cell.angle_beta   90.00
_cell.angle_gamma   90.00
#
_symmetry.space_group_name_H-M   'P 1'
#
loop_
_entity.id
_entity.type
_entity.pdbx_description
1 polymer ?
#
loop_
_entity_poly.entity_id
_entity_poly.type
_entity_poly.pdbx_seq_one_letter_code
_entity_poly.pdbx_strand_id
1 'polypeptide(L)'
;MGRGIAQIAAQAGSIVKLFDVQPFAAVKAKASVAEQWDKLVTKNRLEAAAAQDYKNRLLAVSSLNELADCDLLIEAVVEKLDIKQVLFAELEALVTADTVLVSNTSSLSITAIAARLMHPARFAGFHFFNPVPLMKVAEVVAGIKTAPQVVDQLAAYVKQMGHVPVKAQDTPGFIVNHAGRGYGTEALRIVSEGITDFVTIDRILREQAGFKLGPFELMDLTALDVSHTVMESVYHQYYEEARYRPSVITAQRLAGGLLGKKSGEGFYSYENGVLQTTPEAPPPTVLEMPAVWVSPRAARRSELLQLLKNLGGTVETGVSASPQALMLVAPLGFDITTVAVVERLDPARTVGIDMLIDDAATKRRVLATNPATRSDMRDAAHALFARDGKPVSVIRDSGGFVTQRVVATIVNIASDICQQGICSPEDLETAVTLGLGYPLGPLAMGNRYGPTNILEVLFNMQTVYGDQRYRPSPWLRRRGAIGLSLMHKES
;
A
#
# COMPACT_ATOMS: atom_id res chain seq x y z
N MET A 1 8.27 0.51 -19.30
CA MET A 1 6.82 0.24 -19.35
C MET A 1 6.39 -0.16 -20.75
N GLY A 2 6.58 0.65 -21.79
CA GLY A 2 6.10 0.40 -23.17
C GLY A 2 6.38 -0.99 -23.72
N ARG A 3 7.62 -1.52 -23.51
CA ARG A 3 7.98 -2.89 -23.89
C ARG A 3 7.06 -3.96 -23.29
N GLY A 4 6.71 -3.83 -22.00
CA GLY A 4 5.82 -4.79 -21.32
C GLY A 4 4.37 -4.69 -21.79
N ILE A 5 3.88 -3.47 -22.08
CA ILE A 5 2.54 -3.24 -22.65
C ILE A 5 2.47 -3.86 -24.06
N ALA A 6 3.49 -3.61 -24.90
CA ALA A 6 3.58 -4.18 -26.23
C ALA A 6 3.58 -5.72 -26.21
N GLN A 7 4.29 -6.33 -25.25
CA GLN A 7 4.32 -7.77 -25.06
C GLN A 7 2.91 -8.35 -24.83
N ILE A 8 2.15 -7.79 -23.87
CA ILE A 8 0.82 -8.33 -23.55
C ILE A 8 -0.22 -8.01 -24.63
N ALA A 9 -0.09 -6.87 -25.33
CA ALA A 9 -0.94 -6.53 -26.46
C ALA A 9 -0.76 -7.50 -27.65
N ALA A 10 0.50 -7.82 -28.01
CA ALA A 10 0.79 -8.81 -29.05
C ALA A 10 0.29 -10.21 -28.67
N GLN A 11 0.39 -10.61 -27.40
CA GLN A 11 -0.16 -11.86 -26.88
C GLN A 11 -1.71 -11.89 -26.96
N ALA A 12 -2.35 -10.74 -26.82
CA ALA A 12 -3.81 -10.59 -26.92
C ALA A 12 -4.33 -10.58 -28.37
N GLY A 13 -3.43 -10.66 -29.37
CA GLY A 13 -3.80 -10.72 -30.79
C GLY A 13 -3.65 -9.42 -31.57
N SER A 14 -3.23 -8.34 -30.94
CA SER A 14 -3.03 -7.05 -31.61
C SER A 14 -1.74 -7.03 -32.45
N ILE A 15 -1.78 -6.36 -33.61
CA ILE A 15 -0.57 -5.95 -34.32
C ILE A 15 -0.03 -4.72 -33.60
N VAL A 16 1.19 -4.80 -33.09
CA VAL A 16 1.77 -3.74 -32.24
C VAL A 16 2.96 -3.11 -32.94
N LYS A 17 2.90 -1.82 -33.16
CA LYS A 17 3.98 -1.00 -33.68
C LYS A 17 4.71 -0.31 -32.54
N LEU A 18 6.01 -0.55 -32.39
CA LEU A 18 6.88 0.08 -31.41
C LEU A 18 7.67 1.20 -32.04
N PHE A 19 7.54 2.41 -31.50
CA PHE A 19 8.33 3.58 -31.85
C PHE A 19 9.09 4.10 -30.62
N ASP A 20 10.32 4.58 -30.83
CA ASP A 20 11.10 5.30 -29.83
C ASP A 20 11.97 6.34 -30.53
N VAL A 21 12.12 7.53 -29.95
CA VAL A 21 12.97 8.59 -30.51
C VAL A 21 14.45 8.25 -30.47
N GLN A 22 14.87 7.33 -29.58
CA GLN A 22 16.24 6.87 -29.50
C GLN A 22 16.52 5.85 -30.63
N PRO A 23 17.55 6.04 -31.45
CA PRO A 23 17.88 5.13 -32.52
C PRO A 23 18.01 3.70 -32.03
N PHE A 24 17.41 2.76 -32.75
CA PHE A 24 17.43 1.31 -32.48
C PHE A 24 16.73 0.89 -31.16
N ALA A 25 16.16 1.80 -30.34
CA ALA A 25 15.51 1.42 -29.08
C ALA A 25 14.28 0.53 -29.32
N ALA A 26 13.45 0.84 -30.30
CA ALA A 26 12.31 -0.01 -30.68
C ALA A 26 12.74 -1.42 -31.14
N VAL A 27 13.82 -1.51 -31.93
CA VAL A 27 14.38 -2.80 -32.37
C VAL A 27 14.91 -3.61 -31.19
N LYS A 28 15.65 -2.98 -30.27
CA LYS A 28 16.13 -3.61 -29.03
C LYS A 28 14.99 -4.08 -28.14
N ALA A 29 13.93 -3.26 -28.02
CA ALA A 29 12.74 -3.62 -27.24
C ALA A 29 12.04 -4.86 -27.83
N LYS A 30 11.82 -4.89 -29.16
CA LYS A 30 11.28 -6.05 -29.87
C LYS A 30 12.11 -7.30 -29.62
N ALA A 31 13.45 -7.23 -29.81
CA ALA A 31 14.37 -8.35 -29.61
C ALA A 31 14.30 -8.87 -28.17
N SER A 32 14.28 -7.97 -27.17
CA SER A 32 14.20 -8.35 -25.75
C SER A 32 12.88 -9.05 -25.41
N VAL A 33 11.75 -8.64 -26.00
CA VAL A 33 10.45 -9.32 -25.80
C VAL A 33 10.47 -10.69 -26.47
N ALA A 34 11.01 -10.80 -27.69
CA ALA A 34 11.15 -12.07 -28.40
C ALA A 34 11.98 -13.08 -27.61
N GLU A 35 13.13 -12.63 -27.04
CA GLU A 35 13.97 -13.47 -26.17
C GLU A 35 13.22 -13.95 -24.90
N GLN A 36 12.35 -13.13 -24.32
CA GLN A 36 11.53 -13.58 -23.19
C GLN A 36 10.56 -14.69 -23.58
N TRP A 37 9.91 -14.59 -24.75
CA TRP A 37 9.07 -15.67 -25.27
C TRP A 37 9.86 -16.94 -25.56
N ASP A 38 11.06 -16.84 -26.15
CA ASP A 38 11.94 -17.99 -26.37
C ASP A 38 12.32 -18.68 -25.05
N LYS A 39 12.62 -17.91 -24.00
CA LYS A 39 12.88 -18.46 -22.66
C LYS A 39 11.65 -19.18 -22.08
N LEU A 40 10.44 -18.71 -22.38
CA LEU A 40 9.20 -19.40 -21.96
C LEU A 40 9.00 -20.71 -22.74
N VAL A 41 9.29 -20.73 -24.05
CA VAL A 41 9.26 -21.95 -24.86
C VAL A 41 10.27 -22.98 -24.34
N THR A 42 11.51 -22.56 -24.08
CA THR A 42 12.57 -23.44 -23.53
C THR A 42 12.18 -24.04 -22.17
N LYS A 43 11.35 -23.30 -21.38
CA LYS A 43 10.82 -23.78 -20.09
C LYS A 43 9.49 -24.54 -20.20
N ASN A 44 9.04 -24.88 -21.39
CA ASN A 44 7.74 -25.51 -21.68
C ASN A 44 6.54 -24.78 -21.06
N ARG A 45 6.61 -23.42 -21.03
CA ARG A 45 5.54 -22.53 -20.53
C ARG A 45 4.81 -21.80 -21.66
N LEU A 46 5.26 -21.94 -22.89
CA LEU A 46 4.67 -21.36 -24.09
C LEU A 46 4.95 -22.29 -25.27
N GLU A 47 3.96 -22.51 -26.11
CA GLU A 47 4.09 -23.26 -27.35
C GLU A 47 4.93 -22.47 -28.37
N ALA A 48 5.82 -23.16 -29.11
CA ALA A 48 6.71 -22.52 -30.07
C ALA A 48 5.95 -21.79 -31.21
N ALA A 49 4.85 -22.37 -31.66
CA ALA A 49 3.98 -21.76 -32.67
C ALA A 49 3.35 -20.47 -32.20
N ALA A 50 2.86 -20.42 -30.93
CA ALA A 50 2.30 -19.22 -30.33
C ALA A 50 3.37 -18.14 -30.14
N ALA A 51 4.58 -18.50 -29.69
CA ALA A 51 5.71 -17.56 -29.59
C ALA A 51 6.04 -16.92 -30.93
N GLN A 52 6.07 -17.71 -32.02
CA GLN A 52 6.32 -17.19 -33.34
C GLN A 52 5.23 -16.27 -33.86
N ASP A 53 3.95 -16.58 -33.58
CA ASP A 53 2.82 -15.72 -33.93
C ASP A 53 2.89 -14.37 -33.18
N TYR A 54 3.21 -14.36 -31.88
CA TYR A 54 3.40 -13.12 -31.09
C TYR A 54 4.57 -12.28 -31.66
N LYS A 55 5.68 -12.89 -32.05
CA LYS A 55 6.82 -12.18 -32.65
C LYS A 55 6.44 -11.53 -33.99
N ASN A 56 5.62 -12.18 -34.80
CA ASN A 56 5.15 -11.66 -36.08
C ASN A 56 4.23 -10.42 -35.88
N ARG A 57 3.48 -10.36 -34.81
CA ARG A 57 2.60 -9.21 -34.46
C ARG A 57 3.35 -8.00 -33.90
N LEU A 58 4.62 -8.15 -33.50
CA LEU A 58 5.40 -7.08 -32.90
C LEU A 58 6.34 -6.47 -33.94
N LEU A 59 6.09 -5.22 -34.32
CA LEU A 59 6.81 -4.49 -35.35
C LEU A 59 7.59 -3.33 -34.74
N ALA A 60 8.86 -3.15 -35.12
CA ALA A 60 9.62 -1.96 -34.80
C ALA A 60 9.51 -0.98 -35.98
N VAL A 61 9.09 0.25 -35.71
CA VAL A 61 8.94 1.32 -36.71
C VAL A 61 9.93 2.44 -36.48
N SER A 62 10.22 3.24 -37.48
CA SER A 62 11.29 4.24 -37.49
C SER A 62 10.76 5.69 -37.43
N SER A 63 9.48 5.88 -37.70
CA SER A 63 8.86 7.22 -37.72
C SER A 63 7.46 7.19 -37.13
N LEU A 64 7.02 8.34 -36.60
CA LEU A 64 5.64 8.52 -36.11
C LEU A 64 4.61 8.33 -37.24
N ASN A 65 4.93 8.66 -38.49
CA ASN A 65 4.04 8.48 -39.63
C ASN A 65 3.58 7.04 -39.84
N GLU A 66 4.39 6.07 -39.43
CA GLU A 66 4.03 4.65 -39.51
C GLU A 66 2.98 4.24 -38.45
N LEU A 67 2.62 5.15 -37.55
CA LEU A 67 1.56 4.93 -36.53
C LEU A 67 0.18 5.47 -36.97
N ALA A 68 0.08 6.13 -38.13
CA ALA A 68 -1.12 6.82 -38.61
C ALA A 68 -2.37 5.93 -38.74
N ASP A 69 -2.18 4.64 -38.99
CA ASP A 69 -3.23 3.63 -39.18
C ASP A 69 -3.55 2.82 -37.90
N CYS A 70 -3.04 3.25 -36.74
CA CYS A 70 -3.33 2.58 -35.47
C CYS A 70 -4.69 2.97 -34.89
N ASP A 71 -5.43 2.00 -34.35
CA ASP A 71 -6.70 2.23 -33.65
C ASP A 71 -6.50 2.79 -32.24
N LEU A 72 -5.36 2.45 -31.62
CA LEU A 72 -4.99 2.84 -30.26
C LEU A 72 -3.51 3.21 -30.18
N LEU A 73 -3.21 4.39 -29.66
CA LEU A 73 -1.84 4.84 -29.38
C LEU A 73 -1.61 4.93 -27.86
N ILE A 74 -0.60 4.19 -27.38
CA ILE A 74 -0.25 4.13 -25.96
C ILE A 74 1.10 4.78 -25.75
N GLU A 75 1.14 5.92 -25.05
CA GLU A 75 2.37 6.63 -24.74
C GLU A 75 2.96 6.14 -23.40
N ALA A 76 4.29 5.91 -23.40
CA ALA A 76 5.05 5.53 -22.21
C ALA A 76 6.45 6.17 -22.22
N VAL A 77 6.53 7.46 -22.56
CA VAL A 77 7.77 8.28 -22.58
C VAL A 77 8.07 8.87 -21.20
N VAL A 78 9.05 9.78 -21.12
CA VAL A 78 9.46 10.45 -19.88
C VAL A 78 8.29 11.22 -19.24
N GLU A 79 8.27 11.25 -17.89
CA GLU A 79 7.18 11.80 -17.10
C GLU A 79 7.29 13.33 -16.99
N LYS A 80 7.09 14.02 -18.11
CA LYS A 80 7.10 15.49 -18.23
C LYS A 80 5.88 15.95 -19.02
N LEU A 81 5.10 16.84 -18.40
CA LEU A 81 3.82 17.30 -18.95
C LEU A 81 3.96 17.95 -20.32
N ASP A 82 4.92 18.88 -20.45
CA ASP A 82 5.20 19.61 -21.70
C ASP A 82 5.57 18.68 -22.86
N ILE A 83 6.39 17.67 -22.60
CA ILE A 83 6.79 16.68 -23.62
C ILE A 83 5.57 15.86 -24.06
N LYS A 84 4.76 15.38 -23.10
CA LYS A 84 3.57 14.60 -23.42
C LYS A 84 2.54 15.43 -24.19
N GLN A 85 2.33 16.69 -23.81
CA GLN A 85 1.42 17.60 -24.52
C GLN A 85 1.83 17.86 -25.97
N VAL A 86 3.13 18.07 -26.24
CA VAL A 86 3.65 18.25 -27.59
C VAL A 86 3.49 16.97 -28.41
N LEU A 87 3.89 15.84 -27.84
CA LEU A 87 3.79 14.55 -28.52
C LEU A 87 2.33 14.21 -28.87
N PHE A 88 1.39 14.39 -27.95
CA PHE A 88 0.00 14.07 -28.24
C PHE A 88 -0.65 15.02 -29.25
N ALA A 89 -0.27 16.29 -29.28
CA ALA A 89 -0.72 17.22 -30.32
C ALA A 89 -0.21 16.80 -31.72
N GLU A 90 1.05 16.33 -31.82
CA GLU A 90 1.63 15.79 -33.06
C GLU A 90 0.92 14.49 -33.47
N LEU A 91 0.72 13.56 -32.54
CA LEU A 91 0.01 12.30 -32.80
C LEU A 91 -1.44 12.53 -33.20
N GLU A 92 -2.14 13.47 -32.59
CA GLU A 92 -3.53 13.80 -32.95
C GLU A 92 -3.67 14.30 -34.38
N ALA A 93 -2.71 15.09 -34.87
CA ALA A 93 -2.68 15.56 -36.25
C ALA A 93 -2.38 14.46 -37.28
N LEU A 94 -1.80 13.36 -36.84
CA LEU A 94 -1.35 12.26 -37.69
C LEU A 94 -2.41 11.17 -37.89
N VAL A 95 -3.22 10.91 -36.85
CA VAL A 95 -4.15 9.77 -36.80
C VAL A 95 -5.58 10.16 -37.18
N THR A 96 -6.41 9.15 -37.44
CA THR A 96 -7.83 9.35 -37.73
C THR A 96 -8.62 9.82 -36.50
N ALA A 97 -9.81 10.35 -36.69
CA ALA A 97 -10.68 10.82 -35.61
C ALA A 97 -11.12 9.70 -34.66
N ASP A 98 -11.14 8.45 -35.12
CA ASP A 98 -11.60 7.29 -34.35
C ASP A 98 -10.48 6.69 -33.50
N THR A 99 -9.21 7.05 -33.74
CA THR A 99 -8.07 6.56 -32.97
C THR A 99 -8.14 7.03 -31.50
N VAL A 100 -8.08 6.09 -30.56
CA VAL A 100 -8.00 6.40 -29.12
C VAL A 100 -6.56 6.70 -28.74
N LEU A 101 -6.36 7.79 -27.97
CA LEU A 101 -5.06 8.20 -27.47
C LEU A 101 -4.98 7.97 -25.96
N VAL A 102 -3.93 7.35 -25.46
CA VAL A 102 -3.80 7.09 -24.02
C VAL A 102 -2.38 7.29 -23.50
N SER A 103 -2.26 7.76 -22.27
CA SER A 103 -0.99 7.90 -21.56
C SER A 103 -0.86 6.86 -20.45
N ASN A 104 0.32 6.23 -20.35
CA ASN A 104 0.68 5.36 -19.20
C ASN A 104 1.33 6.16 -18.08
N THR A 105 1.03 7.45 -17.95
CA THR A 105 1.50 8.27 -16.83
C THR A 105 1.08 7.68 -15.48
N SER A 106 1.93 7.84 -14.47
CA SER A 106 1.65 7.40 -13.09
C SER A 106 1.30 8.54 -12.14
N SER A 107 1.55 9.81 -12.55
CA SER A 107 1.49 10.95 -11.65
C SER A 107 0.96 12.24 -12.28
N LEU A 108 0.93 12.34 -13.62
CA LEU A 108 0.44 13.53 -14.30
C LEU A 108 -1.08 13.46 -14.54
N SER A 109 -1.75 14.61 -14.42
CA SER A 109 -3.17 14.71 -14.71
C SER A 109 -3.47 14.39 -16.18
N ILE A 110 -4.39 13.47 -16.40
CA ILE A 110 -4.90 13.09 -17.74
C ILE A 110 -5.56 14.30 -18.41
N THR A 111 -6.31 15.06 -17.66
CA THR A 111 -6.94 16.31 -18.10
C THR A 111 -5.90 17.33 -18.54
N ALA A 112 -4.81 17.48 -17.79
CA ALA A 112 -3.74 18.42 -18.14
C ALA A 112 -2.98 17.99 -19.41
N ILE A 113 -2.72 16.70 -19.58
CA ILE A 113 -2.09 16.18 -20.82
C ILE A 113 -3.01 16.46 -22.02
N ALA A 114 -4.31 16.21 -21.88
CA ALA A 114 -5.29 16.40 -22.94
C ALA A 114 -5.62 17.88 -23.25
N ALA A 115 -5.14 18.84 -22.44
CA ALA A 115 -5.55 20.24 -22.55
C ALA A 115 -5.21 20.92 -23.89
N ARG A 116 -4.21 20.39 -24.62
CA ARG A 116 -3.81 20.89 -25.95
C ARG A 116 -4.44 20.14 -27.11
N LEU A 117 -5.22 19.10 -26.87
CA LEU A 117 -5.88 18.31 -27.91
C LEU A 117 -7.15 19.00 -28.43
N MET A 118 -7.39 18.87 -29.71
CA MET A 118 -8.61 19.33 -30.37
C MET A 118 -9.82 18.44 -30.02
N HIS A 119 -9.56 17.12 -29.82
CA HIS A 119 -10.59 16.12 -29.55
C HIS A 119 -10.26 15.35 -28.24
N PRO A 120 -10.25 16.03 -27.08
CA PRO A 120 -9.87 15.42 -25.79
C PRO A 120 -10.84 14.32 -25.32
N ALA A 121 -12.02 14.19 -25.93
CA ALA A 121 -12.99 13.15 -25.63
C ALA A 121 -12.48 11.73 -25.91
N ARG A 122 -11.52 11.56 -26.82
CA ARG A 122 -10.89 10.29 -27.18
C ARG A 122 -9.57 10.03 -26.41
N PHE A 123 -9.26 10.85 -25.40
CA PHE A 123 -8.04 10.73 -24.61
C PHE A 123 -8.34 10.20 -23.21
N ALA A 124 -7.52 9.26 -22.70
CA ALA A 124 -7.63 8.70 -21.37
C ALA A 124 -6.26 8.34 -20.76
N GLY A 125 -6.22 8.06 -19.47
CA GLY A 125 -5.11 7.39 -18.82
C GLY A 125 -5.23 5.86 -18.97
N PHE A 126 -4.09 5.19 -19.14
CA PHE A 126 -4.02 3.74 -19.30
C PHE A 126 -2.80 3.22 -18.56
N HIS A 127 -2.92 3.20 -17.23
CA HIS A 127 -1.80 3.03 -16.31
C HIS A 127 -1.59 1.56 -15.96
N PHE A 128 -0.43 1.03 -16.36
CA PHE A 128 0.05 -0.32 -16.03
C PHE A 128 1.13 -0.28 -14.97
N PHE A 129 1.31 -1.40 -14.27
CA PHE A 129 2.29 -1.56 -13.20
C PHE A 129 3.48 -2.42 -13.62
N ASN A 130 4.68 -2.09 -13.14
CA ASN A 130 5.90 -2.83 -13.46
C ASN A 130 6.11 -4.01 -12.49
N PRO A 131 6.42 -5.21 -13.00
CA PRO A 131 6.53 -5.66 -14.39
C PRO A 131 5.15 -5.94 -15.02
N VAL A 132 4.85 -5.31 -16.16
CA VAL A 132 3.53 -5.39 -16.82
C VAL A 132 2.98 -6.81 -17.00
N PRO A 133 3.73 -7.81 -17.46
CA PRO A 133 3.19 -9.16 -17.64
C PRO A 133 2.80 -9.88 -16.34
N LEU A 134 3.34 -9.43 -15.18
CA LEU A 134 3.13 -10.05 -13.88
C LEU A 134 2.06 -9.33 -13.05
N MET A 135 1.98 -8.01 -13.18
CA MET A 135 1.03 -7.16 -12.45
C MET A 135 -0.31 -7.13 -13.19
N LYS A 136 -1.24 -7.99 -12.78
CA LYS A 136 -2.47 -8.31 -13.52
C LYS A 136 -3.59 -7.27 -13.38
N VAL A 137 -3.26 -6.00 -13.15
CA VAL A 137 -4.21 -4.90 -13.06
C VAL A 137 -3.77 -3.73 -13.93
N ALA A 138 -4.73 -3.00 -14.49
CA ALA A 138 -4.50 -1.73 -15.19
C ALA A 138 -5.60 -0.72 -14.82
N GLU A 139 -5.21 0.52 -14.54
CA GLU A 139 -6.12 1.62 -14.27
C GLU A 139 -6.51 2.32 -15.58
N VAL A 140 -7.81 2.37 -15.86
CA VAL A 140 -8.40 3.17 -16.94
C VAL A 140 -8.89 4.46 -16.32
N VAL A 141 -8.20 5.57 -16.62
CA VAL A 141 -8.41 6.85 -15.94
C VAL A 141 -9.13 7.83 -16.86
N ALA A 142 -10.31 8.29 -16.43
CA ALA A 142 -11.09 9.28 -17.14
C ALA A 142 -10.64 10.70 -16.79
N GLY A 143 -10.12 11.47 -17.74
CA GLY A 143 -10.02 12.92 -17.62
C GLY A 143 -11.40 13.58 -17.70
N ILE A 144 -11.48 14.88 -17.35
CA ILE A 144 -12.75 15.63 -17.28
C ILE A 144 -13.55 15.57 -18.60
N LYS A 145 -12.86 15.49 -19.75
CA LYS A 145 -13.49 15.47 -21.08
C LYS A 145 -13.50 14.08 -21.73
N THR A 146 -12.96 13.05 -21.09
CA THR A 146 -12.93 11.70 -21.65
C THR A 146 -14.34 11.16 -21.84
N ALA A 147 -14.64 10.67 -23.05
CA ALA A 147 -15.94 10.07 -23.33
C ALA A 147 -16.10 8.72 -22.60
N PRO A 148 -17.27 8.43 -21.99
CA PRO A 148 -17.50 7.18 -21.27
C PRO A 148 -17.23 5.94 -22.13
N GLN A 149 -17.56 5.99 -23.41
CA GLN A 149 -17.35 4.90 -24.38
C GLN A 149 -15.86 4.53 -24.52
N VAL A 150 -14.96 5.52 -24.45
CA VAL A 150 -13.50 5.30 -24.49
C VAL A 150 -13.05 4.51 -23.25
N VAL A 151 -13.58 4.86 -22.07
CA VAL A 151 -13.30 4.12 -20.83
C VAL A 151 -13.77 2.67 -20.93
N ASP A 152 -14.96 2.44 -21.48
CA ASP A 152 -15.50 1.09 -21.63
C ASP A 152 -14.71 0.25 -22.65
N GLN A 153 -14.32 0.84 -23.79
CA GLN A 153 -13.46 0.22 -24.80
C GLN A 153 -12.11 -0.18 -24.23
N LEU A 154 -11.45 0.72 -23.48
CA LEU A 154 -10.15 0.45 -22.85
C LEU A 154 -10.28 -0.63 -21.78
N ALA A 155 -11.33 -0.62 -20.97
CA ALA A 155 -11.59 -1.66 -19.98
C ALA A 155 -11.80 -3.05 -20.63
N ALA A 156 -12.51 -3.10 -21.76
CA ALA A 156 -12.67 -4.34 -22.53
C ALA A 156 -11.31 -4.82 -23.07
N TYR A 157 -10.48 -3.91 -23.58
CA TYR A 157 -9.16 -4.24 -24.10
C TYR A 157 -8.20 -4.74 -23.01
N VAL A 158 -8.23 -4.16 -21.80
CA VAL A 158 -7.48 -4.67 -20.63
C VAL A 158 -7.83 -6.13 -20.35
N LYS A 159 -9.14 -6.48 -20.39
CA LYS A 159 -9.58 -7.88 -20.21
C LYS A 159 -9.05 -8.79 -21.31
N GLN A 160 -9.09 -8.34 -22.56
CA GLN A 160 -8.53 -9.08 -23.70
C GLN A 160 -7.02 -9.34 -23.53
N MET A 161 -6.28 -8.37 -22.96
CA MET A 161 -4.85 -8.53 -22.61
C MET A 161 -4.60 -9.44 -21.39
N GLY A 162 -5.64 -10.07 -20.80
CA GLY A 162 -5.51 -10.96 -19.66
C GLY A 162 -5.20 -10.24 -18.34
N HIS A 163 -5.61 -8.97 -18.23
CA HIS A 163 -5.51 -8.13 -17.04
C HIS A 163 -6.90 -7.76 -16.52
N VAL A 164 -6.96 -7.26 -15.28
CA VAL A 164 -8.19 -6.78 -14.66
C VAL A 164 -8.23 -5.26 -14.77
N PRO A 165 -9.22 -4.67 -15.47
CA PRO A 165 -9.39 -3.23 -15.51
C PRO A 165 -9.99 -2.73 -14.21
N VAL A 166 -9.53 -1.58 -13.74
CA VAL A 166 -10.17 -0.78 -12.70
C VAL A 166 -10.38 0.64 -13.25
N LYS A 167 -11.55 1.22 -13.01
CA LYS A 167 -11.91 2.54 -13.53
C LYS A 167 -11.66 3.60 -12.47
N ALA A 168 -11.02 4.69 -12.85
CA ALA A 168 -10.71 5.81 -11.96
C ALA A 168 -11.01 7.16 -12.59
N GLN A 169 -11.30 8.17 -11.76
CA GLN A 169 -11.26 9.57 -12.14
C GLN A 169 -9.81 10.09 -12.13
N ASP A 170 -9.56 11.16 -12.91
CA ASP A 170 -8.27 11.85 -12.96
C ASP A 170 -8.00 12.62 -11.66
N THR A 171 -7.42 11.93 -10.70
CA THR A 171 -7.00 12.47 -9.39
C THR A 171 -5.56 12.10 -9.10
N PRO A 172 -4.82 12.87 -8.26
CA PRO A 172 -3.42 12.60 -7.98
C PRO A 172 -3.18 11.19 -7.44
N GLY A 173 -2.38 10.40 -8.16
CA GLY A 173 -2.07 9.01 -7.81
C GLY A 173 -3.16 8.00 -8.15
N PHE A 174 -4.23 8.40 -8.82
CA PHE A 174 -5.37 7.57 -9.25
C PHE A 174 -5.91 6.71 -8.10
N ILE A 175 -5.90 5.37 -8.21
CA ILE A 175 -6.31 4.48 -7.12
C ILE A 175 -5.09 3.94 -6.36
N VAL A 176 -4.19 3.24 -7.05
CA VAL A 176 -3.13 2.43 -6.41
C VAL A 176 -2.11 3.30 -5.68
N ASN A 177 -1.60 4.34 -6.35
CA ASN A 177 -0.63 5.24 -5.73
C ASN A 177 -1.26 6.08 -4.62
N HIS A 178 -2.52 6.45 -4.73
CA HIS A 178 -3.26 7.18 -3.70
C HIS A 178 -3.53 6.30 -2.47
N ALA A 179 -4.16 5.14 -2.65
CA ALA A 179 -4.48 4.21 -1.56
C ALA A 179 -3.22 3.70 -0.84
N GLY A 180 -2.13 3.49 -1.58
CA GLY A 180 -0.85 3.03 -1.03
C GLY A 180 -0.13 4.03 -0.14
N ARG A 181 -0.54 5.31 -0.11
CA ARG A 181 0.16 6.34 0.69
C ARG A 181 0.14 6.02 2.17
N GLY A 182 -0.99 5.59 2.71
CA GLY A 182 -1.14 5.33 4.14
C GLY A 182 -0.17 4.30 4.70
N TYR A 183 0.19 3.29 3.92
CA TYR A 183 1.10 2.23 4.35
C TYR A 183 2.51 2.75 4.66
N GLY A 184 3.11 3.47 3.71
CA GLY A 184 4.47 3.98 3.86
C GLY A 184 4.58 5.22 4.75
N THR A 185 3.69 6.21 4.58
CA THR A 185 3.80 7.48 5.31
C THR A 185 3.55 7.31 6.81
N GLU A 186 2.62 6.44 7.21
CA GLU A 186 2.37 6.18 8.63
C GLU A 186 3.49 5.37 9.28
N ALA A 187 4.06 4.37 8.58
CA ALA A 187 5.22 3.64 9.05
C ALA A 187 6.45 4.55 9.25
N LEU A 188 6.71 5.45 8.31
CA LEU A 188 7.78 6.46 8.41
C LEU A 188 7.56 7.38 9.61
N ARG A 189 6.31 7.75 9.91
CA ARG A 189 5.98 8.55 11.07
C ARG A 189 6.28 7.82 12.38
N ILE A 190 5.91 6.55 12.49
CA ILE A 190 6.21 5.70 13.67
C ILE A 190 7.73 5.67 13.95
N VAL A 191 8.56 5.51 12.90
CA VAL A 191 10.03 5.58 13.04
C VAL A 191 10.48 6.97 13.46
N SER A 192 9.94 8.04 12.86
CA SER A 192 10.34 9.42 13.19
C SER A 192 9.99 9.83 14.64
N GLU A 193 8.97 9.23 15.21
CA GLU A 193 8.58 9.39 16.62
C GLU A 193 9.43 8.53 17.58
N GLY A 194 10.33 7.69 17.06
CA GLY A 194 11.19 6.84 17.87
C GLY A 194 10.46 5.71 18.60
N ILE A 195 9.29 5.33 18.11
CA ILE A 195 8.45 4.29 18.74
C ILE A 195 9.12 2.92 18.66
N THR A 196 9.64 2.57 17.48
CA THR A 196 10.47 1.39 17.24
C THR A 196 11.23 1.57 15.93
N ASP A 197 12.15 0.64 15.62
CA ASP A 197 12.93 0.64 14.38
C ASP A 197 12.13 0.10 13.18
N PHE A 198 12.66 0.34 11.97
CA PHE A 198 12.01 -0.04 10.73
C PHE A 198 11.92 -1.56 10.53
N VAL A 199 12.89 -2.34 11.03
CA VAL A 199 12.88 -3.82 10.95
C VAL A 199 11.72 -4.39 11.76
N THR A 200 11.52 -3.86 12.98
CA THR A 200 10.43 -4.24 13.86
C THR A 200 9.06 -3.90 13.27
N ILE A 201 8.92 -2.72 12.64
CA ILE A 201 7.66 -2.34 11.96
C ILE A 201 7.35 -3.31 10.82
N ASP A 202 8.34 -3.63 9.98
CA ASP A 202 8.17 -4.56 8.88
C ASP A 202 7.75 -5.96 9.36
N ARG A 203 8.39 -6.47 10.43
CA ARG A 203 8.00 -7.73 11.07
C ARG A 203 6.56 -7.70 11.59
N ILE A 204 6.19 -6.65 12.31
CA ILE A 204 4.83 -6.50 12.85
C ILE A 204 3.80 -6.52 11.71
N LEU A 205 3.99 -5.72 10.69
CA LEU A 205 3.00 -5.62 9.62
C LEU A 205 2.90 -6.89 8.77
N ARG A 206 4.01 -7.61 8.56
CA ARG A 206 3.97 -8.91 7.89
C ARG A 206 3.31 -9.99 8.74
N GLU A 207 3.66 -10.07 10.02
CA GLU A 207 3.34 -11.22 10.86
C GLU A 207 2.05 -11.03 11.68
N GLN A 208 1.70 -9.79 12.02
CA GLN A 208 0.45 -9.49 12.69
C GLN A 208 -0.67 -9.14 11.70
N ALA A 209 -0.42 -8.28 10.71
CA ALA A 209 -1.42 -7.82 9.75
C ALA A 209 -1.47 -8.63 8.45
N GLY A 210 -0.48 -9.49 8.18
CA GLY A 210 -0.47 -10.41 7.04
C GLY A 210 0.00 -9.80 5.71
N PHE A 211 0.65 -8.64 5.72
CA PHE A 211 1.24 -8.07 4.50
C PHE A 211 2.39 -8.95 3.99
N LYS A 212 2.56 -9.02 2.66
CA LYS A 212 3.64 -9.82 2.05
C LYS A 212 5.02 -9.21 2.26
N LEU A 213 5.10 -7.88 2.22
CA LEU A 213 6.31 -7.09 2.45
C LEU A 213 5.99 -6.03 3.50
N GLY A 214 6.95 -5.72 4.36
CA GLY A 214 6.88 -4.54 5.20
C GLY A 214 7.03 -3.25 4.39
N PRO A 215 6.62 -2.08 4.93
CA PRO A 215 6.68 -0.82 4.20
C PRO A 215 8.10 -0.41 3.81
N PHE A 216 9.11 -0.73 4.61
CA PHE A 216 10.50 -0.37 4.33
C PHE A 216 11.14 -1.34 3.33
N GLU A 217 10.82 -2.64 3.41
CA GLU A 217 11.17 -3.61 2.36
C GLU A 217 10.56 -3.22 1.01
N LEU A 218 9.31 -2.73 1.02
CA LEU A 218 8.63 -2.28 -0.20
C LEU A 218 9.28 -1.02 -0.79
N MET A 219 9.66 -0.03 0.05
CA MET A 219 10.36 1.17 -0.39
C MET A 219 11.72 0.84 -1.00
N ASP A 220 12.48 -0.09 -0.41
CA ASP A 220 13.76 -0.55 -0.94
C ASP A 220 13.60 -1.34 -2.26
N LEU A 221 12.53 -2.11 -2.40
CA LEU A 221 12.23 -2.85 -3.62
C LEU A 221 11.86 -1.93 -4.79
N THR A 222 11.06 -0.89 -4.52
CA THR A 222 10.60 0.08 -5.53
C THR A 222 11.61 1.16 -5.84
N ALA A 223 12.63 1.29 -5.01
CA ALA A 223 13.67 2.31 -4.95
C ALA A 223 13.14 3.72 -4.59
N LEU A 224 13.91 4.43 -3.74
CA LEU A 224 13.47 5.73 -3.18
C LEU A 224 13.42 6.85 -4.21
N ASP A 225 14.22 6.78 -5.28
CA ASP A 225 14.14 7.74 -6.40
C ASP A 225 12.78 7.68 -7.13
N VAL A 226 12.07 6.57 -7.04
CA VAL A 226 10.69 6.42 -7.52
C VAL A 226 9.68 6.70 -6.41
N SER A 227 9.76 5.97 -5.29
CA SER A 227 8.73 5.99 -4.26
C SER A 227 8.64 7.33 -3.51
N HIS A 228 9.77 8.00 -3.23
CA HIS A 228 9.76 9.32 -2.59
C HIS A 228 9.22 10.40 -3.53
N THR A 229 9.67 10.39 -4.80
CA THR A 229 9.17 11.33 -5.82
C THR A 229 7.65 11.24 -6.00
N VAL A 230 7.09 10.02 -5.99
CA VAL A 230 5.63 9.83 -6.03
C VAL A 230 4.95 10.32 -4.75
N MET A 231 5.58 10.14 -3.56
CA MET A 231 5.04 10.70 -2.31
C MET A 231 4.95 12.22 -2.36
N GLU A 232 6.01 12.91 -2.79
CA GLU A 232 6.02 14.36 -2.93
C GLU A 232 5.00 14.84 -3.96
N SER A 233 4.95 14.19 -5.13
CA SER A 233 4.00 14.53 -6.20
C SER A 233 2.55 14.46 -5.72
N VAL A 234 2.14 13.37 -5.07
CA VAL A 234 0.78 13.23 -4.54
C VAL A 234 0.50 14.27 -3.45
N TYR A 235 1.44 14.52 -2.53
CA TYR A 235 1.29 15.49 -1.46
C TYR A 235 1.05 16.92 -1.99
N HIS A 236 1.89 17.38 -2.92
CA HIS A 236 1.76 18.71 -3.50
C HIS A 236 0.50 18.87 -4.36
N GLN A 237 0.13 17.85 -5.12
CA GLN A 237 -1.07 17.87 -5.94
C GLN A 237 -2.37 17.86 -5.11
N TYR A 238 -2.33 17.34 -3.86
CA TYR A 238 -3.43 17.45 -2.90
C TYR A 238 -3.33 18.70 -2.01
N TYR A 239 -2.58 19.72 -2.43
CA TYR A 239 -2.39 20.99 -1.72
C TYR A 239 -1.98 20.77 -0.26
N GLU A 240 -0.93 19.94 -0.06
CA GLU A 240 -0.33 19.65 1.23
C GLU A 240 -1.27 18.97 2.26
N GLU A 241 -2.22 18.15 1.80
CA GLU A 241 -3.07 17.35 2.70
C GLU A 241 -2.20 16.52 3.67
N ALA A 242 -2.42 16.71 4.96
CA ALA A 242 -1.59 16.14 6.03
C ALA A 242 -1.46 14.61 5.96
N ARG A 243 -2.46 13.91 5.43
CA ARG A 243 -2.48 12.44 5.26
C ARG A 243 -1.39 11.93 4.34
N TYR A 244 -0.97 12.74 3.36
CA TYR A 244 0.00 12.32 2.33
C TYR A 244 1.38 12.90 2.54
N ARG A 245 1.61 13.63 3.68
CA ARG A 245 2.88 14.31 3.97
C ARG A 245 4.06 13.34 3.89
N PRO A 246 5.07 13.60 3.04
CA PRO A 246 6.30 12.83 2.95
C PRO A 246 7.11 12.91 4.25
N SER A 247 8.15 12.10 4.35
CA SER A 247 9.04 12.07 5.49
C SER A 247 10.43 12.60 5.15
N VAL A 248 11.04 13.34 6.08
CA VAL A 248 12.44 13.75 6.02
C VAL A 248 13.37 12.53 5.93
N ILE A 249 12.99 11.40 6.53
CA ILE A 249 13.79 10.16 6.51
C ILE A 249 14.03 9.69 5.07
N THR A 250 13.01 9.68 4.23
CA THR A 250 13.16 9.26 2.82
C THR A 250 13.87 10.32 1.98
N ALA A 251 13.64 11.61 2.24
CA ALA A 251 14.36 12.70 1.56
C ALA A 251 15.88 12.65 1.81
N GLN A 252 16.30 12.43 3.06
CA GLN A 252 17.70 12.30 3.43
C GLN A 252 18.36 11.06 2.80
N ARG A 253 17.66 9.90 2.79
CA ARG A 253 18.16 8.68 2.16
C ARG A 253 18.30 8.86 0.65
N LEU A 254 17.33 9.48 0.00
CA LEU A 254 17.40 9.82 -1.43
C LEU A 254 18.60 10.70 -1.72
N ALA A 255 18.81 11.78 -0.96
CA ALA A 255 19.94 12.68 -1.11
C ALA A 255 21.30 11.98 -0.86
N GLY A 256 21.32 10.99 0.03
CA GLY A 256 22.50 10.16 0.32
C GLY A 256 22.74 9.02 -0.67
N GLY A 257 21.88 8.83 -1.69
CA GLY A 257 22.01 7.74 -2.65
C GLY A 257 21.61 6.35 -2.10
N LEU A 258 20.98 6.30 -0.92
CA LEU A 258 20.51 5.07 -0.27
C LEU A 258 19.14 4.69 -0.84
N LEU A 259 19.14 4.20 -2.10
CA LEU A 259 17.92 4.00 -2.87
C LEU A 259 17.21 2.66 -2.58
N GLY A 260 17.84 1.74 -1.87
CA GLY A 260 17.34 0.40 -1.61
C GLY A 260 18.08 -0.67 -2.40
N LYS A 261 17.39 -1.74 -2.76
CA LYS A 261 17.94 -2.87 -3.52
C LYS A 261 18.69 -2.46 -4.79
N LYS A 262 18.26 -1.41 -5.46
CA LYS A 262 18.84 -0.87 -6.70
C LYS A 262 20.28 -0.38 -6.52
N SER A 263 20.58 0.23 -5.36
CA SER A 263 21.92 0.75 -5.01
C SER A 263 22.72 -0.20 -4.10
N GLY A 264 22.13 -1.32 -3.68
CA GLY A 264 22.72 -2.23 -2.70
C GLY A 264 22.49 -1.84 -1.24
N GLU A 265 21.97 -0.65 -0.98
CA GLU A 265 21.66 -0.14 0.34
C GLU A 265 20.47 0.81 0.33
N GLY A 266 19.63 0.74 1.36
CA GLY A 266 18.46 1.60 1.58
C GLY A 266 18.11 1.63 3.06
N PHE A 267 16.89 1.20 3.43
CA PHE A 267 16.55 0.86 4.82
C PHE A 267 17.29 -0.40 5.27
N TYR A 268 17.57 -1.28 4.34
CA TYR A 268 18.32 -2.53 4.52
C TYR A 268 19.57 -2.54 3.65
N SER A 269 20.51 -3.43 3.99
CA SER A 269 21.66 -3.76 3.15
C SER A 269 21.35 -4.98 2.28
N TYR A 270 21.91 -5.00 1.07
CA TYR A 270 21.69 -6.07 0.09
C TYR A 270 23.04 -6.58 -0.43
N GLU A 271 23.31 -7.87 -0.27
CA GLU A 271 24.47 -8.53 -0.86
C GLU A 271 24.02 -9.41 -2.03
N ASN A 272 24.54 -9.15 -3.21
CA ASN A 272 24.12 -9.82 -4.45
C ASN A 272 22.59 -9.78 -4.69
N GLY A 273 21.95 -8.68 -4.29
CA GLY A 273 20.51 -8.50 -4.37
C GLY A 273 19.68 -9.27 -3.34
N VAL A 274 20.32 -9.89 -2.35
CA VAL A 274 19.68 -10.60 -1.23
C VAL A 274 19.68 -9.71 0.00
N LEU A 275 18.49 -9.53 0.57
CA LEU A 275 18.28 -8.75 1.80
C LEU A 275 19.09 -9.34 2.96
N GLN A 276 19.85 -8.51 3.67
CA GLN A 276 20.52 -8.88 4.91
C GLN A 276 19.59 -8.57 6.09
N THR A 277 19.31 -9.59 6.93
CA THR A 277 18.44 -9.44 8.10
C THR A 277 19.20 -9.77 9.38
N THR A 278 18.96 -8.98 10.42
CA THR A 278 19.48 -9.30 11.77
C THR A 278 18.52 -10.29 12.44
N PRO A 279 19.02 -11.38 13.03
CA PRO A 279 18.21 -12.29 13.84
C PRO A 279 17.53 -11.54 14.99
N GLU A 280 16.34 -12.00 15.37
CA GLU A 280 15.61 -11.45 16.50
C GLU A 280 16.20 -11.99 17.82
N ALA A 281 16.29 -11.12 18.83
CA ALA A 281 16.74 -11.54 20.15
C ALA A 281 15.71 -12.51 20.79
N PRO A 282 16.16 -13.52 21.55
CA PRO A 282 15.25 -14.42 22.25
C PRO A 282 14.45 -13.66 23.33
N PRO A 283 13.27 -14.16 23.70
CA PRO A 283 12.51 -13.61 24.82
C PRO A 283 13.34 -13.59 26.12
N PRO A 284 13.11 -12.60 27.01
CA PRO A 284 13.82 -12.51 28.27
C PRO A 284 13.48 -13.69 29.18
N THR A 285 14.49 -14.14 29.99
CA THR A 285 14.27 -15.14 31.03
C THR A 285 13.75 -14.45 32.30
N VAL A 286 12.63 -14.93 32.83
CA VAL A 286 11.99 -14.41 34.04
C VAL A 286 11.87 -15.52 35.07
N LEU A 287 12.45 -15.30 36.27
CA LEU A 287 12.48 -16.30 37.34
C LEU A 287 11.12 -16.42 38.07
N GLU A 288 10.51 -15.27 38.37
CA GLU A 288 9.21 -15.20 39.03
C GLU A 288 8.23 -14.42 38.18
N MET A 289 7.16 -15.09 37.73
CA MET A 289 6.14 -14.49 36.91
C MET A 289 5.06 -13.83 37.79
N PRO A 290 4.84 -12.54 37.71
CA PRO A 290 3.79 -11.89 38.48
C PRO A 290 2.41 -12.37 38.05
N ALA A 291 1.42 -12.27 38.97
CA ALA A 291 0.02 -12.39 38.60
C ALA A 291 -0.36 -11.25 37.64
N VAL A 292 -1.31 -11.51 36.79
CA VAL A 292 -1.75 -10.57 35.74
C VAL A 292 -3.17 -10.09 36.02
N TRP A 293 -3.32 -8.79 36.15
CA TRP A 293 -4.64 -8.17 36.19
C TRP A 293 -4.93 -7.53 34.80
N VAL A 294 -6.16 -7.73 34.29
CA VAL A 294 -6.58 -7.20 33.00
C VAL A 294 -7.63 -6.11 33.20
N SER A 295 -7.38 -4.93 32.63
CA SER A 295 -8.33 -3.81 32.70
C SER A 295 -9.73 -4.24 32.25
N PRO A 296 -10.78 -3.82 32.98
CA PRO A 296 -12.16 -4.03 32.54
C PRO A 296 -12.49 -3.39 31.19
N ARG A 297 -11.72 -2.36 30.80
CA ARG A 297 -11.88 -1.62 29.55
C ARG A 297 -11.02 -2.14 28.40
N ALA A 298 -10.27 -3.22 28.62
CA ALA A 298 -9.44 -3.81 27.58
C ALA A 298 -10.29 -4.25 26.38
N ALA A 299 -9.91 -3.83 25.18
CA ALA A 299 -10.55 -4.33 23.97
C ALA A 299 -10.42 -5.86 23.90
N ARG A 300 -11.47 -6.55 23.47
CA ARG A 300 -11.54 -8.01 23.40
C ARG A 300 -11.08 -8.71 24.69
N ARG A 301 -11.50 -8.17 25.84
CA ARG A 301 -11.08 -8.64 27.16
C ARG A 301 -11.29 -10.13 27.35
N SER A 302 -12.38 -10.69 26.90
CA SER A 302 -12.69 -12.13 27.03
C SER A 302 -11.66 -13.00 26.32
N GLU A 303 -11.28 -12.64 25.11
CA GLU A 303 -10.26 -13.31 24.30
C GLU A 303 -8.86 -13.16 24.93
N LEU A 304 -8.56 -11.97 25.48
CA LEU A 304 -7.30 -11.74 26.18
C LEU A 304 -7.19 -12.60 27.44
N LEU A 305 -8.26 -12.71 28.23
CA LEU A 305 -8.29 -13.59 29.41
C LEU A 305 -8.12 -15.08 29.03
N GLN A 306 -8.76 -15.51 27.95
CA GLN A 306 -8.58 -16.87 27.45
C GLN A 306 -7.15 -17.13 26.95
N LEU A 307 -6.54 -16.17 26.25
CA LEU A 307 -5.15 -16.23 25.82
C LEU A 307 -4.20 -16.37 27.01
N LEU A 308 -4.34 -15.55 28.04
CA LEU A 308 -3.53 -15.62 29.26
C LEU A 308 -3.63 -16.98 29.94
N LYS A 309 -4.84 -17.55 30.01
CA LYS A 309 -5.06 -18.90 30.55
C LYS A 309 -4.34 -19.95 29.71
N ASN A 310 -4.42 -19.86 28.38
CA ASN A 310 -3.75 -20.79 27.48
C ASN A 310 -2.21 -20.71 27.58
N LEU A 311 -1.67 -19.53 27.89
CA LEU A 311 -0.24 -19.30 28.13
C LEU A 311 0.20 -19.66 29.55
N GLY A 312 -0.71 -20.16 30.41
CA GLY A 312 -0.40 -20.54 31.78
C GLY A 312 -0.11 -19.32 32.70
N GLY A 313 -0.69 -18.18 32.41
CA GLY A 313 -0.62 -16.97 33.24
C GLY A 313 -1.59 -17.08 34.42
N THR A 314 -1.15 -16.63 35.61
CA THR A 314 -2.00 -16.50 36.79
C THR A 314 -2.80 -15.19 36.67
N VAL A 315 -4.10 -15.28 36.45
CA VAL A 315 -4.97 -14.10 36.24
C VAL A 315 -5.70 -13.73 37.52
N GLU A 316 -5.61 -12.47 37.93
CA GLU A 316 -6.38 -11.94 39.03
C GLU A 316 -7.82 -11.59 38.59
N THR A 317 -8.79 -11.91 39.44
CA THR A 317 -10.22 -11.66 39.21
C THR A 317 -10.76 -10.46 40.00
N GLY A 318 -9.93 -9.80 40.82
CA GLY A 318 -10.29 -8.65 41.61
C GLY A 318 -10.70 -7.43 40.77
N VAL A 319 -11.48 -6.54 41.38
CA VAL A 319 -11.86 -5.25 40.79
C VAL A 319 -10.62 -4.38 40.52
N SER A 320 -9.62 -4.46 41.38
CA SER A 320 -8.31 -3.79 41.27
C SER A 320 -7.18 -4.79 41.34
N ALA A 321 -6.06 -4.42 40.73
CA ALA A 321 -4.84 -5.22 40.74
C ALA A 321 -4.19 -5.25 42.15
N SER A 322 -3.63 -6.40 42.55
CA SER A 322 -2.77 -6.49 43.71
C SER A 322 -1.49 -5.65 43.56
N PRO A 323 -0.77 -5.32 44.67
CA PRO A 323 0.43 -4.46 44.60
C PRO A 323 1.57 -4.97 43.73
N GLN A 324 1.62 -6.26 43.47
CA GLN A 324 2.68 -6.89 42.67
C GLN A 324 2.22 -7.32 41.27
N ALA A 325 0.94 -7.20 40.95
CA ALA A 325 0.43 -7.67 39.68
C ALA A 325 0.91 -6.82 38.50
N LEU A 326 1.20 -7.50 37.39
CA LEU A 326 1.30 -6.88 36.07
C LEU A 326 -0.08 -6.41 35.63
N MET A 327 -0.22 -5.13 35.28
CA MET A 327 -1.46 -4.57 34.79
C MET A 327 -1.47 -4.57 33.25
N LEU A 328 -2.39 -5.31 32.63
CA LEU A 328 -2.56 -5.32 31.18
C LEU A 328 -3.72 -4.44 30.75
N VAL A 329 -3.45 -3.60 29.74
CA VAL A 329 -4.44 -2.80 29.03
C VAL A 329 -4.41 -3.14 27.55
N ALA A 330 -5.54 -2.99 26.85
CA ALA A 330 -5.63 -3.20 25.40
C ALA A 330 -6.45 -2.06 24.79
N PRO A 331 -5.87 -0.86 24.66
CA PRO A 331 -6.58 0.28 24.09
C PRO A 331 -6.71 0.15 22.56
N LEU A 332 -7.73 0.82 22.03
CA LEU A 332 -7.86 1.13 20.62
C LEU A 332 -7.54 2.61 20.39
N GLY A 333 -6.39 2.89 19.80
CA GLY A 333 -5.96 4.23 19.40
C GLY A 333 -5.34 5.10 20.50
N PHE A 334 -5.53 4.82 21.79
CA PHE A 334 -4.83 5.51 22.88
C PHE A 334 -3.43 4.92 23.11
N ASP A 335 -2.53 5.74 23.64
CA ASP A 335 -1.26 5.31 24.22
C ASP A 335 -1.44 4.76 25.65
N ILE A 336 -0.41 4.07 26.13
CA ILE A 336 -0.46 3.39 27.44
C ILE A 336 -0.41 4.42 28.58
N THR A 337 0.27 5.54 28.40
CA THR A 337 0.29 6.66 29.35
C THR A 337 -1.13 7.21 29.57
N THR A 338 -1.82 7.54 28.49
CA THR A 338 -3.20 8.07 28.56
C THR A 338 -4.13 7.09 29.28
N VAL A 339 -4.05 5.79 28.95
CA VAL A 339 -4.88 4.77 29.58
C VAL A 339 -4.56 4.64 31.06
N ALA A 340 -3.27 4.60 31.44
CA ALA A 340 -2.87 4.50 32.84
C ALA A 340 -3.42 5.68 33.69
N VAL A 341 -3.38 6.90 33.14
CA VAL A 341 -3.91 8.10 33.80
C VAL A 341 -5.44 8.04 33.93
N VAL A 342 -6.14 7.75 32.81
CA VAL A 342 -7.62 7.75 32.77
C VAL A 342 -8.20 6.64 33.65
N GLU A 343 -7.57 5.49 33.71
CA GLU A 343 -8.01 4.35 34.52
C GLU A 343 -7.40 4.35 35.93
N ARG A 344 -6.55 5.34 36.28
CA ARG A 344 -5.85 5.47 37.57
C ARG A 344 -5.04 4.23 37.92
N LEU A 345 -4.35 3.66 36.94
CA LEU A 345 -3.45 2.51 37.11
C LEU A 345 -2.06 2.98 37.53
N ASP A 346 -1.27 2.06 38.11
CA ASP A 346 0.15 2.31 38.38
C ASP A 346 0.96 2.23 37.08
N PRO A 347 1.48 3.34 36.55
CA PRO A 347 2.21 3.31 35.26
C PRO A 347 3.45 2.41 35.28
N ALA A 348 4.08 2.24 36.46
CA ALA A 348 5.29 1.39 36.59
C ALA A 348 5.01 -0.09 36.31
N ARG A 349 3.77 -0.53 36.41
CA ARG A 349 3.35 -1.92 36.23
C ARG A 349 2.38 -2.11 35.06
N THR A 350 2.08 -1.04 34.32
CA THR A 350 1.12 -1.09 33.20
C THR A 350 1.84 -1.34 31.88
N VAL A 351 1.38 -2.38 31.17
CA VAL A 351 1.83 -2.76 29.81
C VAL A 351 0.61 -2.90 28.92
N GLY A 352 0.70 -2.42 27.69
CA GLY A 352 -0.34 -2.57 26.68
C GLY A 352 -0.11 -3.74 25.77
N ILE A 353 -1.19 -4.33 25.27
CA ILE A 353 -1.18 -5.34 24.20
C ILE A 353 -2.12 -4.92 23.08
N ASP A 354 -1.67 -5.09 21.83
CA ASP A 354 -2.50 -4.84 20.65
C ASP A 354 -3.48 -5.99 20.42
N MET A 355 -4.76 -5.72 20.62
CA MET A 355 -5.87 -6.68 20.46
C MET A 355 -6.82 -6.31 19.30
N LEU A 356 -6.40 -5.43 18.36
CA LEU A 356 -7.23 -5.12 17.19
C LEU A 356 -7.49 -6.35 16.32
N ILE A 357 -6.44 -7.15 16.09
CA ILE A 357 -6.51 -8.40 15.32
C ILE A 357 -6.59 -9.58 16.28
N ASP A 358 -7.38 -10.61 15.89
CA ASP A 358 -7.50 -11.84 16.63
C ASP A 358 -6.14 -12.55 16.79
N ASP A 359 -5.80 -12.97 18.01
CA ASP A 359 -4.55 -13.69 18.27
C ASP A 359 -4.40 -14.95 17.42
N ALA A 360 -5.48 -15.68 17.19
CA ALA A 360 -5.46 -16.89 16.35
C ALA A 360 -5.09 -16.58 14.88
N ALA A 361 -5.37 -15.37 14.40
CA ALA A 361 -5.06 -14.94 13.03
C ALA A 361 -3.65 -14.34 12.87
N THR A 362 -2.94 -14.09 13.98
CA THR A 362 -1.63 -13.44 13.96
C THR A 362 -0.49 -14.41 14.17
N LYS A 363 0.68 -14.09 13.60
CA LYS A 363 1.94 -14.81 13.82
C LYS A 363 2.87 -14.07 14.79
N ARG A 364 2.48 -12.90 15.27
CA ARG A 364 3.26 -12.04 16.19
C ARG A 364 2.32 -11.30 17.11
N ARG A 365 2.73 -11.11 18.37
CA ARG A 365 2.08 -10.22 19.34
C ARG A 365 2.86 -8.92 19.48
N VAL A 366 2.15 -7.83 19.79
CA VAL A 366 2.76 -6.52 19.99
C VAL A 366 2.37 -5.98 21.36
N LEU A 367 3.40 -5.67 22.16
CA LEU A 367 3.27 -5.02 23.45
C LEU A 367 3.77 -3.58 23.36
N ALA A 368 3.22 -2.69 24.17
CA ALA A 368 3.71 -1.32 24.33
C ALA A 368 3.91 -0.99 25.81
N THR A 369 4.94 -0.19 26.09
CA THR A 369 5.28 0.28 27.43
C THR A 369 5.14 1.79 27.50
N ASN A 370 4.75 2.35 28.66
CA ASN A 370 4.84 3.78 28.91
C ASN A 370 6.22 4.15 29.48
N PRO A 371 6.59 5.46 29.56
CA PRO A 371 7.92 5.88 30.03
C PRO A 371 8.30 5.46 31.45
N ALA A 372 7.31 5.14 32.30
CA ALA A 372 7.53 4.71 33.70
C ALA A 372 7.51 3.18 33.87
N THR A 373 7.14 2.40 32.85
CA THR A 373 7.04 0.94 32.94
C THR A 373 8.38 0.35 33.37
N ARG A 374 8.39 -0.38 34.48
CA ARG A 374 9.58 -1.07 34.99
C ARG A 374 10.02 -2.19 34.05
N SER A 375 11.34 -2.40 33.97
CA SER A 375 11.92 -3.42 33.10
C SER A 375 11.47 -4.84 33.46
N ASP A 376 11.35 -5.15 34.75
CA ASP A 376 10.86 -6.46 35.23
C ASP A 376 9.42 -6.74 34.77
N MET A 377 8.53 -5.75 34.77
CA MET A 377 7.15 -5.88 34.30
C MET A 377 7.06 -6.00 32.77
N ARG A 378 7.87 -5.21 32.05
CA ARG A 378 8.02 -5.34 30.60
C ARG A 378 8.52 -6.75 30.20
N ASP A 379 9.56 -7.22 30.88
CA ASP A 379 10.20 -8.51 30.56
C ASP A 379 9.28 -9.68 30.96
N ALA A 380 8.54 -9.56 32.07
CA ALA A 380 7.51 -10.52 32.46
C ALA A 380 6.38 -10.61 31.42
N ALA A 381 5.88 -9.47 30.95
CA ALA A 381 4.88 -9.45 29.88
C ALA A 381 5.43 -10.09 28.59
N HIS A 382 6.65 -9.72 28.17
CA HIS A 382 7.28 -10.29 26.97
C HIS A 382 7.44 -11.81 27.10
N ALA A 383 8.01 -12.30 28.19
CA ALA A 383 8.22 -13.72 28.42
C ALA A 383 6.88 -14.50 28.46
N LEU A 384 5.85 -13.93 29.11
CA LEU A 384 4.52 -14.56 29.20
C LEU A 384 3.91 -14.74 27.81
N PHE A 385 3.87 -13.67 27.00
CA PHE A 385 3.26 -13.69 25.68
C PHE A 385 4.08 -14.45 24.62
N ALA A 386 5.32 -14.84 24.93
CA ALA A 386 6.17 -15.66 24.06
C ALA A 386 6.15 -17.16 24.41
N ARG A 387 5.43 -17.59 25.45
CA ARG A 387 5.49 -19.00 25.98
C ARG A 387 5.07 -20.07 24.98
N ASP A 388 4.20 -19.77 24.04
CA ASP A 388 3.77 -20.70 22.99
C ASP A 388 4.66 -20.65 21.74
N GLY A 389 5.79 -19.94 21.79
CA GLY A 389 6.74 -19.79 20.69
C GLY A 389 6.35 -18.70 19.67
N LYS A 390 5.23 -18.00 19.85
CA LYS A 390 4.85 -16.89 19.00
C LYS A 390 5.74 -15.67 19.29
N PRO A 391 6.41 -15.06 18.28
CA PRO A 391 7.24 -13.87 18.48
C PRO A 391 6.48 -12.70 19.08
N VAL A 392 7.17 -11.91 19.91
CA VAL A 392 6.61 -10.74 20.58
C VAL A 392 7.50 -9.53 20.29
N SER A 393 6.92 -8.46 19.77
CA SER A 393 7.58 -7.16 19.67
C SER A 393 7.16 -6.26 20.83
N VAL A 394 8.12 -5.64 21.50
CA VAL A 394 7.87 -4.63 22.53
C VAL A 394 8.24 -3.26 21.95
N ILE A 395 7.28 -2.37 21.89
CA ILE A 395 7.47 -1.00 21.36
C ILE A 395 7.35 0.03 22.48
N ARG A 396 7.83 1.25 22.22
CA ARG A 396 7.61 2.40 23.11
C ARG A 396 6.16 2.86 23.05
N ASP A 397 5.78 3.76 23.95
CA ASP A 397 4.44 4.32 24.04
C ASP A 397 4.02 4.96 22.71
N SER A 398 2.84 4.59 22.24
CA SER A 398 2.29 5.06 20.98
C SER A 398 0.78 4.98 20.99
N GLY A 399 0.12 6.03 20.61
CA GLY A 399 -1.31 5.95 20.28
C GLY A 399 -1.50 5.02 19.08
N GLY A 400 -2.29 3.96 19.28
CA GLY A 400 -2.67 3.03 18.22
C GLY A 400 -1.62 1.98 17.81
N PHE A 401 -0.63 1.70 18.62
CA PHE A 401 0.43 0.71 18.31
C PHE A 401 1.00 0.91 16.88
N VAL A 402 1.48 -0.17 16.25
CA VAL A 402 1.92 -0.15 14.83
C VAL A 402 0.76 -0.52 13.91
N THR A 403 0.16 -1.69 14.15
CA THR A 403 -0.86 -2.22 13.24
C THR A 403 -2.13 -1.38 13.25
N GLN A 404 -2.61 -0.95 14.40
CA GLN A 404 -3.79 -0.09 14.50
C GLN A 404 -3.61 1.20 13.71
N ARG A 405 -2.45 1.89 13.86
CA ARG A 405 -2.13 3.14 13.16
C ARG A 405 -2.16 2.95 11.65
N VAL A 406 -1.41 1.96 11.17
CA VAL A 406 -1.24 1.74 9.73
C VAL A 406 -2.54 1.28 9.08
N VAL A 407 -3.22 0.30 9.68
CA VAL A 407 -4.49 -0.23 9.15
C VAL A 407 -5.60 0.83 9.19
N ALA A 408 -5.75 1.56 10.30
CA ALA A 408 -6.75 2.62 10.36
C ALA A 408 -6.50 3.73 9.34
N THR A 409 -5.24 4.10 9.11
CA THR A 409 -4.86 5.09 8.08
C THR A 409 -5.17 4.59 6.67
N ILE A 410 -4.85 3.32 6.36
CA ILE A 410 -5.18 2.69 5.06
C ILE A 410 -6.69 2.70 4.82
N VAL A 411 -7.48 2.24 5.80
CA VAL A 411 -8.95 2.20 5.71
C VAL A 411 -9.54 3.59 5.55
N ASN A 412 -8.97 4.57 6.26
CA ASN A 412 -9.43 5.96 6.22
C ASN A 412 -9.20 6.61 4.85
N ILE A 413 -8.00 6.45 4.26
CA ILE A 413 -7.68 6.95 2.92
C ILE A 413 -8.57 6.27 1.86
N ALA A 414 -8.71 4.96 1.92
CA ALA A 414 -9.58 4.20 1.04
C ALA A 414 -11.04 4.66 1.09
N SER A 415 -11.52 4.93 2.31
CA SER A 415 -12.85 5.49 2.52
C SER A 415 -13.02 6.90 1.91
N ASP A 416 -11.97 7.73 1.96
CA ASP A 416 -12.00 9.04 1.30
C ASP A 416 -11.99 8.92 -0.24
N ILE A 417 -11.26 7.96 -0.80
CA ILE A 417 -11.27 7.67 -2.24
C ILE A 417 -12.70 7.37 -2.72
N CYS A 418 -13.43 6.52 -1.99
CA CYS A 418 -14.84 6.22 -2.29
C CYS A 418 -15.75 7.42 -2.03
N GLN A 419 -15.55 8.19 -0.94
CA GLN A 419 -16.32 9.38 -0.64
C GLN A 419 -16.21 10.45 -1.73
N GLN A 420 -15.05 10.57 -2.37
CA GLN A 420 -14.79 11.51 -3.46
C GLN A 420 -15.24 10.97 -4.82
N GLY A 421 -15.74 9.75 -4.91
CA GLY A 421 -16.15 9.13 -6.18
C GLY A 421 -15.00 8.88 -7.15
N ILE A 422 -13.77 8.74 -6.66
CA ILE A 422 -12.59 8.50 -7.51
C ILE A 422 -12.71 7.16 -8.22
N CYS A 423 -13.21 6.14 -7.53
CA CYS A 423 -13.55 4.84 -8.09
C CYS A 423 -14.67 4.15 -7.28
N SER A 424 -15.18 3.04 -7.80
CA SER A 424 -16.09 2.18 -7.03
C SER A 424 -15.36 1.46 -5.90
N PRO A 425 -16.07 1.04 -4.81
CA PRO A 425 -15.49 0.16 -3.80
C PRO A 425 -14.83 -1.09 -4.38
N GLU A 426 -15.44 -1.73 -5.37
CA GLU A 426 -14.92 -2.95 -6.00
C GLU A 426 -13.65 -2.69 -6.82
N ASP A 427 -13.58 -1.58 -7.55
CA ASP A 427 -12.38 -1.19 -8.27
C ASP A 427 -11.24 -0.89 -7.30
N LEU A 428 -11.54 -0.21 -6.17
CA LEU A 428 -10.57 0.06 -5.12
C LEU A 428 -9.99 -1.22 -4.53
N GLU A 429 -10.84 -2.17 -4.11
CA GLU A 429 -10.42 -3.45 -3.56
C GLU A 429 -9.54 -4.23 -4.54
N THR A 430 -9.97 -4.28 -5.80
CA THR A 430 -9.25 -4.95 -6.88
C THR A 430 -7.90 -4.30 -7.15
N ALA A 431 -7.88 -2.97 -7.29
CA ALA A 431 -6.66 -2.21 -7.55
C ALA A 431 -5.61 -2.40 -6.46
N VAL A 432 -6.02 -2.35 -5.19
CA VAL A 432 -5.11 -2.45 -4.05
C VAL A 432 -4.61 -3.88 -3.83
N THR A 433 -5.46 -4.88 -3.98
CA THR A 433 -5.04 -6.29 -3.81
C THR A 433 -4.10 -6.74 -4.93
N LEU A 434 -4.39 -6.40 -6.18
CA LEU A 434 -3.58 -6.79 -7.33
C LEU A 434 -2.38 -5.86 -7.57
N GLY A 435 -2.53 -4.56 -7.30
CA GLY A 435 -1.50 -3.55 -7.56
C GLY A 435 -0.51 -3.36 -6.42
N LEU A 436 -0.94 -3.45 -5.16
CA LEU A 436 -0.08 -3.32 -3.98
C LEU A 436 0.22 -4.66 -3.29
N GLY A 437 -0.51 -5.72 -3.67
CA GLY A 437 -0.34 -7.03 -3.05
C GLY A 437 -0.81 -7.10 -1.60
N TYR A 438 -1.75 -6.25 -1.20
CA TYR A 438 -2.34 -6.27 0.13
C TYR A 438 -3.05 -7.60 0.40
N PRO A 439 -3.05 -8.11 1.64
CA PRO A 439 -3.66 -9.40 1.98
C PRO A 439 -5.19 -9.39 1.84
N LEU A 440 -5.78 -8.21 1.99
CA LEU A 440 -7.20 -7.89 1.75
C LEU A 440 -7.28 -6.49 1.17
N GLY A 441 -8.35 -6.20 0.47
CA GLY A 441 -8.66 -4.83 0.10
C GLY A 441 -8.95 -3.96 1.33
N PRO A 442 -8.71 -2.65 1.26
CA PRO A 442 -8.72 -1.77 2.43
C PRO A 442 -10.10 -1.64 3.09
N LEU A 443 -11.18 -1.62 2.32
CA LEU A 443 -12.54 -1.59 2.89
C LEU A 443 -12.92 -2.94 3.51
N ALA A 444 -12.48 -4.06 2.90
CA ALA A 444 -12.63 -5.39 3.48
C ALA A 444 -11.84 -5.53 4.79
N MET A 445 -10.63 -4.94 4.89
CA MET A 445 -9.90 -4.85 6.17
C MET A 445 -10.73 -4.10 7.22
N GLY A 446 -11.29 -2.93 6.88
CA GLY A 446 -12.12 -2.15 7.77
C GLY A 446 -13.34 -2.92 8.25
N ASN A 447 -14.01 -3.67 7.37
CA ASN A 447 -15.13 -4.55 7.74
C ASN A 447 -14.69 -5.70 8.66
N ARG A 448 -13.55 -6.34 8.37
CA ARG A 448 -13.04 -7.48 9.15
C ARG A 448 -12.67 -7.08 10.58
N TYR A 449 -12.03 -5.93 10.76
CA TYR A 449 -11.61 -5.45 12.09
C TYR A 449 -12.70 -4.65 12.81
N GLY A 450 -13.80 -4.36 12.13
CA GLY A 450 -14.95 -3.62 12.60
C GLY A 450 -14.84 -2.11 12.31
N PRO A 451 -15.76 -1.55 11.51
CA PRO A 451 -15.75 -0.12 11.19
C PRO A 451 -15.76 0.79 12.43
N THR A 452 -16.46 0.37 13.48
CA THR A 452 -16.51 1.07 14.79
C THR A 452 -15.15 1.07 15.49
N ASN A 453 -14.44 -0.06 15.51
CA ASN A 453 -13.10 -0.15 16.09
C ASN A 453 -12.10 0.74 15.33
N ILE A 454 -12.17 0.76 14.00
CA ILE A 454 -11.33 1.64 13.17
C ILE A 454 -11.62 3.11 13.45
N LEU A 455 -12.90 3.47 13.63
CA LEU A 455 -13.29 4.82 14.02
C LEU A 455 -12.76 5.19 15.41
N GLU A 456 -12.87 4.30 16.38
CA GLU A 456 -12.35 4.50 17.73
C GLU A 456 -10.84 4.74 17.70
N VAL A 457 -10.10 3.91 16.97
CA VAL A 457 -8.65 4.09 16.75
C VAL A 457 -8.35 5.49 16.21
N LEU A 458 -9.04 5.92 15.14
CA LEU A 458 -8.79 7.22 14.52
C LEU A 458 -9.13 8.40 15.43
N PHE A 459 -10.28 8.37 16.14
CA PHE A 459 -10.67 9.42 17.07
C PHE A 459 -9.70 9.55 18.25
N ASN A 460 -9.28 8.41 18.81
CA ASN A 460 -8.36 8.39 19.94
C ASN A 460 -6.96 8.85 19.51
N MET A 461 -6.47 8.43 18.34
CA MET A 461 -5.23 8.94 17.76
C MET A 461 -5.32 10.45 17.47
N GLN A 462 -6.43 10.94 16.92
CA GLN A 462 -6.62 12.36 16.69
C GLN A 462 -6.58 13.15 18.02
N THR A 463 -7.12 12.58 19.08
CA THR A 463 -7.07 13.17 20.43
C THR A 463 -5.65 13.20 20.98
N VAL A 464 -4.89 12.10 20.86
CA VAL A 464 -3.51 11.99 21.38
C VAL A 464 -2.54 12.89 20.61
N TYR A 465 -2.62 12.90 19.29
CA TYR A 465 -1.65 13.58 18.42
C TYR A 465 -2.07 15.00 18.00
N GLY A 466 -3.36 15.35 18.07
CA GLY A 466 -3.89 16.62 17.56
C GLY A 466 -3.71 16.80 16.05
N ASP A 467 -3.37 15.73 15.30
CA ASP A 467 -3.04 15.81 13.88
C ASP A 467 -4.26 15.50 13.00
N GLN A 468 -4.56 16.40 12.07
CA GLN A 468 -5.70 16.27 11.15
C GLN A 468 -5.61 15.06 10.22
N ARG A 469 -4.44 14.42 10.07
CA ARG A 469 -4.29 13.19 9.27
C ARG A 469 -5.18 12.06 9.77
N TYR A 470 -5.50 12.04 11.07
CA TYR A 470 -6.34 11.00 11.70
C TYR A 470 -7.84 11.34 11.68
N ARG A 471 -8.23 12.49 11.12
CA ARG A 471 -9.64 12.84 10.93
C ARG A 471 -10.36 11.74 10.15
N PRO A 472 -11.42 11.11 10.71
CA PRO A 472 -12.14 10.06 10.03
C PRO A 472 -12.86 10.56 8.77
N SER A 473 -12.80 9.77 7.70
CA SER A 473 -13.57 10.00 6.48
C SER A 473 -15.07 10.00 6.77
N PRO A 474 -15.87 10.90 6.16
CA PRO A 474 -17.32 10.83 6.22
C PRO A 474 -17.91 9.48 5.78
N TRP A 475 -17.32 8.84 4.77
CA TRP A 475 -17.69 7.50 4.33
C TRP A 475 -17.60 6.46 5.45
N LEU A 476 -16.44 6.36 6.11
CA LEU A 476 -16.20 5.46 7.23
C LEU A 476 -17.09 5.80 8.42
N ARG A 477 -17.19 7.10 8.78
CA ARG A 477 -17.95 7.56 9.94
C ARG A 477 -19.43 7.23 9.83
N ARG A 478 -20.05 7.51 8.67
CA ARG A 478 -21.49 7.25 8.47
C ARG A 478 -21.80 5.76 8.51
N ARG A 479 -21.00 4.93 7.79
CA ARG A 479 -21.22 3.49 7.75
C ARG A 479 -20.96 2.82 9.09
N GLY A 480 -19.90 3.20 9.78
CA GLY A 480 -19.62 2.71 11.12
C GLY A 480 -20.71 3.07 12.14
N ALA A 481 -21.25 4.30 12.07
CA ALA A 481 -22.28 4.75 13.00
C ALA A 481 -23.62 3.99 12.87
N ILE A 482 -23.96 3.54 11.68
CA ILE A 482 -25.23 2.82 11.41
C ILE A 482 -25.02 1.32 11.14
N GLY A 483 -23.81 0.79 11.35
CA GLY A 483 -23.50 -0.64 11.20
C GLY A 483 -23.52 -1.16 9.78
N LEU A 484 -23.28 -0.32 8.77
CA LEU A 484 -23.19 -0.74 7.37
C LEU A 484 -21.77 -1.19 7.00
N SER A 485 -21.70 -2.09 6.03
CA SER A 485 -20.44 -2.45 5.38
C SER A 485 -19.81 -1.22 4.71
N LEU A 486 -18.46 -1.11 4.77
CA LEU A 486 -17.73 -0.09 4.04
C LEU A 486 -17.82 -0.25 2.51
N MET A 487 -18.20 -1.46 2.05
CA MET A 487 -18.47 -1.74 0.63
C MET A 487 -19.87 -1.29 0.17
N HIS A 488 -20.74 -0.88 1.10
CA HIS A 488 -22.11 -0.49 0.75
C HIS A 488 -22.11 0.79 -0.08
N LYS A 489 -22.69 0.70 -1.28
CA LYS A 489 -22.89 1.86 -2.19
C LYS A 489 -24.15 2.63 -1.78
N GLU A 490 -24.08 3.93 -1.91
CA GLU A 490 -25.29 4.78 -1.85
C GLU A 490 -26.07 4.64 -3.16
N SER A 491 -27.38 4.52 -3.05
CA SER A 491 -28.32 4.41 -4.20
C SER A 491 -28.43 5.71 -4.96
#